data_632680abd3d4e5f0bc15fb1ada552c3c
#
_entry.id   632680abd3d4e5f0bc15fb1ada552c3c
#
_cell.length_a   1.000
_cell.length_b   1.000
_cell.length_c   1.000
_cell.angle_alpha   90.00
_cell.angle_beta   90.00
_cell.angle_gamma   90.00
#
_symmetry.space_group_name_H-M   'P 1'
#
loop_
_entity.id
_entity.type
_entity.pdbx_description
1 polymer ?
#
loop_
_entity_poly.entity_id
_entity_poly.type
_entity_poly.pdbx_seq_one_letter_code
_entity_poly.pdbx_strand_id
1 'polypeptide(L)'
;MSTLADVFRELNELTASGLVRDYAVGGATAVLFYAEPARTYDIDVFVVMAPTAPVSLVSLEPFYEWARTRDFPVDAEHILVHGVPVQFLPAHNALAEAAVATARTLDYDGVPVRVIDPEHLVALAFQAGGHKRRERAWQMLEVGVVDRQRLRTLLSAHGIMMEIDDGT
;
A
#
# COMPACT_ATOMS: atom_id res chain seq x y z
N MET A 1 15.72 16.95 -10.11
CA MET A 1 14.50 16.24 -10.51
C MET A 1 14.05 15.32 -9.39
N SER A 2 12.81 15.50 -8.94
CA SER A 2 12.23 14.61 -7.95
C SER A 2 11.99 13.24 -8.57
N THR A 3 12.39 12.21 -7.87
CA THR A 3 12.23 10.82 -8.31
C THR A 3 11.30 10.08 -7.35
N LEU A 4 10.83 8.90 -7.74
CA LEU A 4 10.12 8.03 -6.81
C LEU A 4 10.99 7.68 -5.61
N ALA A 5 12.30 7.59 -5.78
CA ALA A 5 13.22 7.36 -4.67
C ALA A 5 13.11 8.45 -3.61
N ASP A 6 12.95 9.72 -4.01
CA ASP A 6 12.78 10.83 -3.05
C ASP A 6 11.46 10.68 -2.27
N VAL A 7 10.39 10.27 -2.95
CA VAL A 7 9.11 10.00 -2.28
C VAL A 7 9.27 8.87 -1.25
N PHE A 8 9.93 7.79 -1.61
CA PHE A 8 10.13 6.65 -0.71
C PHE A 8 11.01 7.02 0.50
N ARG A 9 12.00 7.91 0.33
CA ARG A 9 12.77 8.44 1.46
C ARG A 9 11.87 9.20 2.44
N GLU A 10 10.94 10.01 1.92
CA GLU A 10 9.97 10.72 2.76
C GLU A 10 9.04 9.76 3.52
N LEU A 11 8.61 8.67 2.89
CA LEU A 11 7.79 7.65 3.55
C LEU A 11 8.56 6.98 4.70
N ASN A 12 9.84 6.69 4.50
CA ASN A 12 10.69 6.12 5.56
C ASN A 12 10.84 7.08 6.75
N GLU A 13 10.88 8.38 6.50
CA GLU A 13 10.95 9.40 7.55
C GLU A 13 9.69 9.44 8.43
N LEU A 14 8.53 9.06 7.88
CA LEU A 14 7.29 9.00 8.66
C LEU A 14 7.38 7.98 9.81
N THR A 15 8.02 6.84 9.57
CA THR A 15 8.26 5.84 10.61
C THR A 15 9.38 6.28 11.56
N ALA A 16 10.47 6.81 11.02
CA ALA A 16 11.60 7.28 11.80
C ALA A 16 11.24 8.43 12.75
N SER A 17 10.35 9.33 12.31
CA SER A 17 9.85 10.44 13.13
C SER A 17 8.78 10.02 14.16
N GLY A 18 8.26 8.80 14.07
CA GLY A 18 7.20 8.31 14.94
C GLY A 18 5.79 8.78 14.57
N LEU A 19 5.60 9.42 13.43
CA LEU A 19 4.28 9.85 12.96
C LEU A 19 3.38 8.65 12.67
N VAL A 20 3.94 7.59 12.10
CA VAL A 20 3.27 6.30 11.93
C VAL A 20 4.08 5.19 12.61
N ARG A 21 3.40 4.13 13.06
CA ARG A 21 4.08 2.94 13.57
C ARG A 21 4.69 2.13 12.44
N ASP A 22 3.99 2.02 11.33
CA ASP A 22 4.42 1.27 10.15
C ASP A 22 3.67 1.75 8.90
N TYR A 23 4.27 1.50 7.73
CA TYR A 23 3.63 1.78 6.45
C TYR A 23 3.93 0.66 5.45
N ALA A 24 3.14 0.58 4.40
CA ALA A 24 3.45 -0.23 3.22
C ALA A 24 2.81 0.37 1.97
N VAL A 25 3.57 0.40 0.88
CA VAL A 25 3.06 0.79 -0.43
C VAL A 25 2.15 -0.30 -0.96
N GLY A 26 0.96 0.09 -1.39
CA GLY A 26 -0.06 -0.79 -1.96
C GLY A 26 -0.48 -0.34 -3.36
N GLY A 27 -1.68 -0.75 -3.76
CA GLY A 27 -2.28 -0.35 -5.01
C GLY A 27 -1.46 -0.67 -6.26
N ALA A 28 -1.66 0.11 -7.30
CA ALA A 28 -0.98 -0.10 -8.58
C ALA A 28 0.54 0.08 -8.49
N THR A 29 1.03 0.96 -7.64
CA THR A 29 2.47 1.17 -7.45
C THR A 29 3.15 -0.06 -6.88
N ALA A 30 2.52 -0.76 -5.93
CA ALA A 30 3.05 -2.01 -5.39
C ALA A 30 3.15 -3.09 -6.49
N VAL A 31 2.17 -3.15 -7.39
CA VAL A 31 2.18 -4.10 -8.51
C VAL A 31 3.41 -3.93 -9.40
N LEU A 32 3.92 -2.69 -9.55
CA LEU A 32 5.14 -2.42 -10.34
C LEU A 32 6.38 -3.16 -9.84
N PHE A 33 6.41 -3.51 -8.56
CA PHE A 33 7.53 -4.28 -7.98
C PHE A 33 7.47 -5.76 -8.34
N TYR A 34 6.33 -6.27 -8.78
CA TYR A 34 6.08 -7.70 -8.97
C TYR A 34 5.69 -8.07 -10.40
N ALA A 35 5.12 -7.15 -11.17
CA ALA A 35 4.57 -7.41 -12.49
C ALA A 35 4.90 -6.25 -13.43
N GLU A 36 4.60 -6.43 -14.73
CA GLU A 36 4.80 -5.37 -15.70
C GLU A 36 3.94 -4.13 -15.39
N PRO A 37 4.49 -2.92 -15.64
CA PRO A 37 3.86 -1.70 -15.23
C PRO A 37 2.56 -1.40 -15.98
N ALA A 38 1.46 -1.31 -15.24
CA ALA A 38 0.33 -0.50 -15.64
C ALA A 38 0.66 0.97 -15.29
N ARG A 39 0.09 1.92 -16.03
CA ARG A 39 0.25 3.34 -15.66
C ARG A 39 -0.38 3.59 -14.29
N THR A 40 0.40 4.12 -13.38
CA THR A 40 -0.11 4.64 -12.11
C THR A 40 0.22 6.11 -12.02
N TYR A 41 -0.73 6.89 -11.52
CA TYR A 41 -0.58 8.33 -11.36
C TYR A 41 -0.40 8.74 -9.90
N ASP A 42 -0.66 7.82 -8.99
CA ASP A 42 -0.65 8.03 -7.54
C ASP A 42 -0.02 6.85 -6.82
N ILE A 43 0.40 7.11 -5.59
CA ILE A 43 0.95 6.09 -4.70
C ILE A 43 -0.01 5.90 -3.54
N ASP A 44 -0.55 4.70 -3.39
CA ASP A 44 -1.34 4.32 -2.23
C ASP A 44 -0.41 3.82 -1.12
N VAL A 45 -0.47 4.47 0.03
CA VAL A 45 0.34 4.12 1.20
C VAL A 45 -0.58 3.73 2.35
N PHE A 46 -0.57 2.44 2.68
CA PHE A 46 -1.26 1.94 3.86
C PHE A 46 -0.44 2.25 5.10
N VAL A 47 -1.08 2.79 6.12
CA VAL A 47 -0.41 3.21 7.35
C VAL A 47 -1.08 2.62 8.58
N VAL A 48 -0.26 2.21 9.54
CA VAL A 48 -0.68 1.88 10.89
C VAL A 48 -0.28 3.05 11.78
N MET A 49 -1.26 3.71 12.35
CA MET A 49 -1.03 4.91 13.14
C MET A 49 -0.30 4.58 14.45
N ALA A 50 0.57 5.49 14.88
CA ALA A 50 1.18 5.39 16.20
C ALA A 50 0.07 5.47 17.27
N PRO A 51 0.19 4.68 18.36
CA PRO A 51 -0.81 4.73 19.44
C PRO A 51 -0.67 6.04 20.22
N THR A 52 -1.34 7.08 19.76
CA THR A 52 -1.43 8.35 20.46
C THR A 52 -2.85 8.52 20.96
N ALA A 53 -3.07 8.33 22.25
CA ALA A 53 -4.30 8.59 23.00
C ALA A 53 -5.57 7.82 22.51
N PRO A 54 -6.60 7.67 23.36
CA PRO A 54 -7.83 6.96 23.00
C PRO A 54 -8.61 7.77 21.97
N VAL A 55 -8.41 7.49 20.69
CA VAL A 55 -9.15 8.17 19.63
C VAL A 55 -10.07 7.17 18.97
N SER A 56 -11.35 7.44 19.04
CA SER A 56 -12.37 6.68 18.34
C SER A 56 -12.44 6.97 16.84
N LEU A 57 -11.69 7.95 16.37
CA LEU A 57 -11.64 8.38 14.98
C LEU A 57 -10.21 8.45 14.47
N VAL A 58 -9.96 7.81 13.35
CA VAL A 58 -8.68 7.92 12.66
C VAL A 58 -8.62 9.28 11.95
N SER A 59 -7.72 10.14 12.39
CA SER A 59 -7.51 11.46 11.78
C SER A 59 -6.31 11.45 10.86
N LEU A 60 -6.45 12.03 9.67
CA LEU A 60 -5.36 12.27 8.73
C LEU A 60 -4.65 13.61 8.98
N GLU A 61 -5.09 14.38 9.98
CA GLU A 61 -4.51 15.69 10.29
C GLU A 61 -2.99 15.65 10.52
N PRO A 62 -2.41 14.64 11.18
CA PRO A 62 -0.95 14.56 11.32
C PRO A 62 -0.20 14.54 9.98
N PHE A 63 -0.79 13.92 8.95
CA PHE A 63 -0.19 13.92 7.60
C PHE A 63 -0.27 15.28 6.93
N TYR A 64 -1.36 16.00 7.12
CA TYR A 64 -1.50 17.36 6.58
C TYR A 64 -0.53 18.34 7.28
N GLU A 65 -0.33 18.21 8.57
CA GLU A 65 0.67 18.99 9.30
C GLU A 65 2.09 18.68 8.83
N TRP A 66 2.41 17.40 8.67
CA TRP A 66 3.67 16.97 8.10
C TRP A 66 3.89 17.55 6.69
N ALA A 67 2.88 17.51 5.84
CA ALA A 67 2.93 18.08 4.50
C ALA A 67 3.20 19.58 4.54
N ARG A 68 2.57 20.32 5.45
CA ARG A 68 2.80 21.76 5.63
C ARG A 68 4.24 22.07 6.04
N THR A 69 4.81 21.26 6.93
CA THR A 69 6.21 21.48 7.38
C THR A 69 7.24 21.19 6.29
N ARG A 70 6.86 20.43 5.28
CA ARG A 70 7.71 20.06 4.13
C ARG A 70 7.37 20.82 2.87
N ASP A 71 6.42 21.77 2.94
CA ASP A 71 5.91 22.52 1.79
C ASP A 71 5.37 21.60 0.66
N PHE A 72 4.75 20.50 1.04
CA PHE A 72 4.07 19.61 0.09
C PHE A 72 2.61 20.06 -0.08
N PRO A 73 2.20 20.44 -1.30
CA PRO A 73 0.82 20.82 -1.55
C PRO A 73 -0.16 19.68 -1.33
N VAL A 74 -1.37 20.02 -0.92
CA VAL A 74 -2.49 19.07 -0.80
C VAL A 74 -3.45 19.32 -1.95
N ASP A 75 -3.82 18.25 -2.66
CA ASP A 75 -4.80 18.27 -3.74
C ASP A 75 -5.82 17.16 -3.51
N ALA A 76 -7.02 17.55 -3.09
CA ALA A 76 -8.09 16.64 -2.68
C ALA A 76 -7.60 15.64 -1.60
N GLU A 77 -7.68 14.35 -1.87
CA GLU A 77 -7.21 13.30 -0.95
C GLU A 77 -5.70 12.99 -1.07
N HIS A 78 -5.00 13.68 -1.96
CA HIS A 78 -3.59 13.44 -2.22
C HIS A 78 -2.71 14.52 -1.61
N ILE A 79 -1.53 14.12 -1.14
CA ILE A 79 -0.43 15.02 -0.81
C ILE A 79 0.59 14.90 -1.94
N LEU A 80 0.98 16.03 -2.53
CA LEU A 80 1.96 16.05 -3.61
C LEU A 80 3.38 16.01 -3.02
N VAL A 81 3.90 14.81 -2.80
CA VAL A 81 5.24 14.60 -2.25
C VAL A 81 6.25 14.68 -3.38
N HIS A 82 7.06 15.73 -3.40
CA HIS A 82 7.95 16.02 -4.53
C HIS A 82 7.22 16.00 -5.89
N GLY A 83 5.96 16.47 -5.91
CA GLY A 83 5.14 16.52 -7.11
C GLY A 83 4.42 15.21 -7.46
N VAL A 84 4.60 14.15 -6.70
CA VAL A 84 3.94 12.86 -6.90
C VAL A 84 2.73 12.74 -5.97
N PRO A 85 1.53 12.48 -6.51
CA PRO A 85 0.35 12.31 -5.66
C PRO A 85 0.47 11.06 -4.78
N VAL A 86 0.37 11.26 -3.47
CA VAL A 86 0.39 10.19 -2.47
C VAL A 86 -0.91 10.21 -1.68
N GLN A 87 -1.59 9.08 -1.60
CA GLN A 87 -2.78 8.91 -0.78
C GLN A 87 -2.44 8.04 0.43
N PHE A 88 -2.67 8.57 1.61
CA PHE A 88 -2.49 7.82 2.86
C PHE A 88 -3.80 7.14 3.24
N LEU A 89 -3.74 5.83 3.43
CA LEU A 89 -4.89 4.97 3.72
C LEU A 89 -4.66 4.29 5.07
N PRO A 90 -5.33 4.73 6.14
CA PRO A 90 -5.23 4.05 7.42
C PRO A 90 -5.70 2.59 7.31
N ALA A 91 -4.92 1.68 7.84
CA ALA A 91 -5.30 0.27 7.93
C ALA A 91 -6.43 0.12 8.95
N HIS A 92 -7.64 -0.07 8.47
CA HIS A 92 -8.87 -0.03 9.28
C HIS A 92 -9.52 -1.40 9.50
N ASN A 93 -8.92 -2.46 8.97
CA ASN A 93 -9.41 -3.83 9.17
C ASN A 93 -8.24 -4.81 9.31
N ALA A 94 -8.55 -6.03 9.74
CA ALA A 94 -7.54 -7.06 10.00
C ALA A 94 -6.69 -7.40 8.78
N LEU A 95 -7.28 -7.41 7.58
CA LEU A 95 -6.53 -7.71 6.35
C LEU A 95 -5.52 -6.61 6.02
N ALA A 96 -5.94 -5.35 6.09
CA ALA A 96 -5.05 -4.21 5.84
C ALA A 96 -3.92 -4.13 6.86
N GLU A 97 -4.20 -4.35 8.15
CA GLU A 97 -3.19 -4.40 9.21
C GLU A 97 -2.19 -5.53 8.98
N ALA A 98 -2.67 -6.72 8.63
CA ALA A 98 -1.81 -7.86 8.30
C ALA A 98 -0.95 -7.58 7.06
N ALA A 99 -1.51 -6.93 6.05
CA ALA A 99 -0.78 -6.55 4.83
C ALA A 99 0.41 -5.63 5.15
N VAL A 100 0.22 -4.65 6.01
CA VAL A 100 1.30 -3.76 6.45
C VAL A 100 2.32 -4.52 7.30
N ALA A 101 1.87 -5.34 8.25
CA ALA A 101 2.76 -6.09 9.14
C ALA A 101 3.66 -7.08 8.41
N THR A 102 3.17 -7.70 7.34
CA THR A 102 3.90 -8.71 6.55
C THR A 102 4.54 -8.15 5.28
N ALA A 103 4.51 -6.83 5.10
CA ALA A 103 5.09 -6.19 3.92
C ALA A 103 6.57 -6.53 3.76
N ARG A 104 7.00 -6.60 2.51
CA ARG A 104 8.40 -6.87 2.17
C ARG A 104 9.17 -5.57 2.08
N THR A 105 10.42 -5.59 2.49
CA THR A 105 11.33 -4.48 2.24
C THR A 105 12.07 -4.77 0.94
N LEU A 106 11.81 -3.95 -0.07
CA LEU A 106 12.42 -4.08 -1.40
C LEU A 106 13.27 -2.85 -1.69
N ASP A 107 14.28 -3.01 -2.54
CA ASP A 107 15.14 -1.90 -2.95
C ASP A 107 14.57 -1.19 -4.17
N TYR A 108 14.54 0.13 -4.11
CA TYR A 108 14.26 0.99 -5.25
C TYR A 108 15.34 2.06 -5.38
N ASP A 109 16.20 1.94 -6.37
CA ASP A 109 17.33 2.85 -6.60
C ASP A 109 18.16 3.13 -5.33
N GLY A 110 18.43 2.08 -4.54
CA GLY A 110 19.19 2.18 -3.31
C GLY A 110 18.38 2.63 -2.08
N VAL A 111 17.07 2.84 -2.22
CA VAL A 111 16.18 3.21 -1.12
C VAL A 111 15.34 2.00 -0.70
N PRO A 112 15.38 1.60 0.57
CA PRO A 112 14.51 0.54 1.05
C PRO A 112 13.06 1.02 1.07
N VAL A 113 12.15 0.20 0.53
CA VAL A 113 10.72 0.50 0.45
C VAL A 113 9.94 -0.68 1.01
N ARG A 114 9.01 -0.38 1.91
CA ARG A 114 8.06 -1.38 2.40
C ARG A 114 6.94 -1.52 1.39
N VAL A 115 6.75 -2.72 0.85
CA VAL A 115 5.78 -3.00 -0.22
C VAL A 115 4.91 -4.18 0.22
N ILE A 116 3.60 -4.04 0.06
CA ILE A 116 2.65 -5.12 0.36
C ILE A 116 2.98 -6.32 -0.54
N ASP A 117 2.98 -7.52 0.04
CA ASP A 117 3.28 -8.74 -0.69
C ASP A 117 2.18 -9.09 -1.72
N PRO A 118 2.50 -9.92 -2.73
CA PRO A 118 1.56 -10.21 -3.81
C PRO A 118 0.23 -10.80 -3.34
N GLU A 119 0.24 -11.68 -2.36
CA GLU A 119 -0.97 -12.33 -1.85
C GLU A 119 -1.91 -11.34 -1.17
N HIS A 120 -1.36 -10.45 -0.34
CA HIS A 120 -2.16 -9.40 0.29
C HIS A 120 -2.66 -8.36 -0.72
N LEU A 121 -1.88 -8.04 -1.76
CA LEU A 121 -2.34 -7.15 -2.83
C LEU A 121 -3.58 -7.72 -3.53
N VAL A 122 -3.55 -9.01 -3.87
CA VAL A 122 -4.69 -9.70 -4.49
C VAL A 122 -5.89 -9.70 -3.54
N ALA A 123 -5.69 -10.08 -2.28
CA ALA A 123 -6.76 -10.13 -1.28
C ALA A 123 -7.40 -8.76 -1.06
N LEU A 124 -6.61 -7.70 -0.91
CA LEU A 124 -7.09 -6.33 -0.75
C LEU A 124 -7.87 -5.85 -1.99
N ALA A 125 -7.41 -6.20 -3.18
CA ALA A 125 -8.10 -5.85 -4.42
C ALA A 125 -9.50 -6.49 -4.50
N PHE A 126 -9.61 -7.75 -4.11
CA PHE A 126 -10.91 -8.45 -4.07
C PHE A 126 -11.81 -7.95 -2.94
N GLN A 127 -11.25 -7.64 -1.78
CA GLN A 127 -12.02 -7.06 -0.67
C GLN A 127 -12.59 -5.68 -1.03
N ALA A 128 -11.79 -4.83 -1.65
CA ALA A 128 -12.22 -3.50 -2.06
C ALA A 128 -13.18 -3.53 -3.26
N GLY A 129 -13.04 -4.51 -4.14
CA GLY A 129 -13.86 -4.65 -5.33
C GLY A 129 -13.51 -3.64 -6.43
N GLY A 130 -14.33 -3.65 -7.47
CA GLY A 130 -14.14 -2.81 -8.64
C GLY A 130 -13.35 -3.49 -9.76
N HIS A 131 -13.73 -3.18 -10.99
CA HIS A 131 -13.22 -3.86 -12.19
C HIS A 131 -11.70 -3.73 -12.35
N LYS A 132 -11.17 -2.52 -12.23
CA LYS A 132 -9.72 -2.27 -12.40
C LYS A 132 -8.87 -2.97 -11.35
N ARG A 133 -9.32 -3.02 -10.09
CA ARG A 133 -8.60 -3.70 -9.01
C ARG A 133 -8.56 -5.20 -9.24
N ARG A 134 -9.69 -5.79 -9.64
CA ARG A 134 -9.77 -7.22 -9.96
C ARG A 134 -8.91 -7.58 -11.16
N GLU A 135 -8.89 -6.75 -12.19
CA GLU A 135 -8.05 -6.95 -13.37
C GLU A 135 -6.55 -7.00 -13.00
N ARG A 136 -6.09 -6.08 -12.16
CA ARG A 136 -4.71 -6.09 -11.66
C ARG A 136 -4.41 -7.34 -10.84
N ALA A 137 -5.34 -7.78 -10.01
CA ALA A 137 -5.20 -9.00 -9.22
C ALA A 137 -5.05 -10.23 -10.12
N TRP A 138 -5.87 -10.35 -11.13
CA TRP A 138 -5.77 -11.42 -12.12
C TRP A 138 -4.45 -11.38 -12.89
N GLN A 139 -3.98 -10.21 -13.26
CA GLN A 139 -2.68 -10.04 -13.90
C GLN A 139 -1.54 -10.58 -13.02
N MET A 140 -1.56 -10.29 -11.74
CA MET A 140 -0.57 -10.81 -10.79
C MET A 140 -0.61 -12.34 -10.68
N LEU A 141 -1.80 -12.92 -10.69
CA LEU A 141 -1.97 -14.37 -10.70
C LEU A 141 -1.39 -15.01 -11.97
N GLU A 142 -1.59 -14.37 -13.12
CA GLU A 142 -1.10 -14.87 -14.42
C GLU A 142 0.41 -14.83 -14.53
N VAL A 143 1.09 -13.81 -13.99
CA VAL A 143 2.56 -13.73 -14.04
C VAL A 143 3.25 -14.68 -13.07
N GLY A 144 2.50 -15.34 -12.18
CA GLY A 144 3.03 -16.40 -11.32
C GLY A 144 3.82 -15.93 -10.09
N VAL A 145 3.69 -14.66 -9.69
CA VAL A 145 4.35 -14.12 -8.48
C VAL A 145 3.60 -14.41 -7.20
N VAL A 146 2.37 -14.92 -7.30
CA VAL A 146 1.48 -15.20 -6.18
C VAL A 146 1.57 -16.67 -5.79
N ASP A 147 1.84 -16.94 -4.52
CA ASP A 147 1.67 -18.28 -3.94
C ASP A 147 0.18 -18.53 -3.73
N ARG A 148 -0.40 -19.38 -4.59
CA ARG A 148 -1.85 -19.65 -4.61
C ARG A 148 -2.33 -20.34 -3.35
N GLN A 149 -1.52 -21.22 -2.75
CA GLN A 149 -1.85 -21.89 -1.49
C GLN A 149 -1.94 -20.87 -0.34
N ARG A 150 -0.96 -20.00 -0.24
CA ARG A 150 -0.93 -18.93 0.76
C ARG A 150 -2.09 -17.96 0.56
N LEU A 151 -2.39 -17.61 -0.70
CA LEU A 151 -3.53 -16.76 -1.03
C LEU A 151 -4.86 -17.39 -0.60
N ARG A 152 -5.09 -18.67 -0.86
CA ARG A 152 -6.31 -19.38 -0.43
C ARG A 152 -6.47 -19.33 1.09
N THR A 153 -5.41 -19.60 1.82
CA THR A 153 -5.40 -19.53 3.29
C THR A 153 -5.77 -18.13 3.77
N LEU A 154 -5.19 -17.11 3.14
CA LEU A 154 -5.46 -15.70 3.46
C LEU A 154 -6.91 -15.31 3.18
N LEU A 155 -7.43 -15.65 2.01
CA LEU A 155 -8.82 -15.35 1.63
C LEU A 155 -9.80 -16.04 2.58
N SER A 156 -9.56 -17.30 2.90
CA SER A 156 -10.39 -18.06 3.84
C SER A 156 -10.39 -17.44 5.23
N ALA A 157 -9.21 -17.02 5.73
CA ALA A 157 -9.08 -16.41 7.04
C ALA A 157 -9.83 -15.08 7.17
N HIS A 158 -10.03 -14.37 6.06
CA HIS A 158 -10.70 -13.06 6.04
C HIS A 158 -12.10 -13.10 5.39
N GLY A 159 -12.62 -14.30 5.09
CA GLY A 159 -13.97 -14.48 4.54
C GLY A 159 -14.17 -13.85 3.17
N ILE A 160 -13.13 -13.79 2.35
CA ILE A 160 -13.19 -13.23 1.00
C ILE A 160 -13.49 -14.35 0.01
N MET A 161 -14.59 -14.19 -0.75
CA MET A 161 -15.00 -15.13 -1.78
C MET A 161 -14.29 -14.84 -3.09
N MET A 162 -13.44 -15.77 -3.52
CA MET A 162 -12.75 -15.72 -4.79
C MET A 162 -12.51 -17.15 -5.29
N GLU A 163 -12.94 -17.46 -6.49
CA GLU A 163 -12.57 -18.70 -7.14
C GLU A 163 -11.19 -18.54 -7.78
N ILE A 164 -10.24 -19.30 -7.28
CA ILE A 164 -8.88 -19.36 -7.85
C ILE A 164 -8.80 -20.67 -8.61
N ASP A 165 -8.68 -20.59 -9.93
CA ASP A 165 -8.44 -21.75 -10.76
C ASP A 165 -7.02 -22.29 -10.48
N ASP A 166 -6.92 -23.58 -10.20
CA ASP A 166 -5.66 -24.24 -9.90
C ASP A 166 -4.75 -24.45 -11.13
N GLY A 167 -5.22 -24.00 -12.29
CA GLY A 167 -4.44 -24.05 -13.52
C GLY A 167 -3.93 -25.47 -13.82
N THR A 168 -4.82 -26.36 -14.20
CA THR A 168 -4.44 -27.66 -14.79
C THR A 168 -4.02 -27.50 -16.24
#